data_4048c3bb1422e3d2f689862f63339755
#
_entry.id   4048c3bb1422e3d2f689862f63339755
#
_cell.length_a   1.000
_cell.length_b   1.000
_cell.length_c   1.000
_cell.angle_alpha   90.00
_cell.angle_beta   90.00
_cell.angle_gamma   90.00
#
_symmetry.space_group_name_H-M   'P 1'
#
loop_
_entity.id
_entity.type
_entity.pdbx_description
1 polymer ?
#
loop_
_entity_poly.entity_id
_entity_poly.type
_entity_poly.pdbx_seq_one_letter_code
_entity_poly.pdbx_strand_id
1 'polypeptide(L)'
;MKNKKNKKMEVKIMYEDVVVLGLRCFDFVSDEGERVTGGNLFMIPVKSQSDKDIGVVPYKFFIPQEEVKKMQGNKFPATAKLFFKPNLATKKLTFSHIDDVHAINLEDLYE
;
A
#
# COMPACT_ATOMS: atom_id res chain seq x y z
N MET A 1 -11.73 -35.19 4.69
CA MET A 1 -11.24 -34.65 4.27
C MET A 1 -11.50 -33.53 3.58
N LYS A 2 -12.43 -32.96 3.62
CA LYS A 2 -12.83 -31.87 3.01
C LYS A 2 -12.08 -30.74 3.39
N ASN A 3 -11.50 -30.66 4.50
CA ASN A 3 -10.74 -29.53 4.93
C ASN A 3 -9.63 -29.15 4.00
N LYS A 4 -9.11 -30.10 3.29
CA LYS A 4 -8.08 -29.77 2.38
C LYS A 4 -8.53 -28.86 1.29
N LYS A 5 -9.75 -29.04 0.84
CA LYS A 5 -10.23 -28.19 -0.19
C LYS A 5 -10.38 -26.80 0.31
N ASN A 6 -10.83 -26.66 1.53
CA ASN A 6 -11.00 -25.34 2.08
C ASN A 6 -9.67 -24.60 2.13
N LYS A 7 -8.61 -25.32 2.45
CA LYS A 7 -7.33 -24.66 2.51
C LYS A 7 -6.89 -24.18 1.16
N LYS A 8 -7.18 -24.92 0.14
CA LYS A 8 -6.80 -24.50 -1.19
C LYS A 8 -7.55 -23.28 -1.63
N MET A 9 -8.74 -23.12 -1.13
CA MET A 9 -9.55 -21.99 -1.53
C MET A 9 -9.23 -20.71 -0.76
N GLU A 10 -8.42 -20.82 0.27
CA GLU A 10 -8.09 -19.65 1.05
C GLU A 10 -7.09 -18.77 0.33
N VAL A 11 -7.29 -17.47 0.45
CA VAL A 11 -6.40 -16.50 -0.15
C VAL A 11 -5.46 -16.01 0.93
N LYS A 12 -4.16 -16.17 0.71
CA LYS A 12 -3.19 -15.74 1.69
C LYS A 12 -2.98 -14.24 1.61
N ILE A 13 -2.89 -13.62 2.76
CA ILE A 13 -2.52 -12.22 2.84
C ILE A 13 -0.99 -12.17 2.89
N MET A 14 -0.42 -11.35 2.04
CA MET A 14 1.01 -11.19 1.97
C MET A 14 1.37 -9.79 2.44
N TYR A 15 2.63 -9.61 2.82
CA TYR A 15 3.05 -8.27 3.20
C TYR A 15 4.44 -7.98 2.69
N GLU A 16 4.74 -6.70 2.65
CA GLU A 16 6.04 -6.23 2.21
C GLU A 16 6.43 -5.03 3.07
N ASP A 17 7.69 -4.97 3.46
CA ASP A 17 8.19 -3.81 4.18
C ASP A 17 8.45 -2.70 3.18
N VAL A 18 7.93 -1.53 3.47
CA VAL A 18 8.01 -0.40 2.55
C VAL A 18 8.36 0.87 3.32
N VAL A 19 8.87 1.84 2.59
CA VAL A 19 8.98 3.20 3.09
C VAL A 19 7.89 4.00 2.40
N VAL A 20 6.94 4.51 3.17
CA VAL A 20 5.87 5.32 2.62
C VAL A 20 6.36 6.75 2.56
N LEU A 21 6.43 7.29 1.36
CA LEU A 21 6.91 8.65 1.17
C LEU A 21 5.83 9.67 1.47
N GLY A 22 4.60 9.34 1.17
CA GLY A 22 3.50 10.24 1.39
C GLY A 22 2.22 9.68 0.83
N LEU A 23 1.16 10.45 0.98
CA LEU A 23 -0.17 10.05 0.57
C LEU A 23 -0.82 11.24 -0.11
N ARG A 24 -1.29 11.02 -1.31
CA ARG A 24 -2.03 12.06 -2.02
C ARG A 24 -3.51 11.71 -1.98
N CYS A 25 -4.28 12.52 -1.29
CA CYS A 25 -5.72 12.29 -1.15
C CYS A 25 -6.47 12.97 -2.27
N PHE A 26 -7.59 12.39 -2.66
CA PHE A 26 -8.44 13.03 -3.65
C PHE A 26 -9.90 12.83 -3.30
N ASP A 27 -10.70 13.78 -3.75
CA ASP A 27 -12.13 13.78 -3.52
C ASP A 27 -12.69 14.66 -4.64
N PHE A 28 -13.24 14.04 -5.65
CA PHE A 28 -13.76 14.78 -6.77
C PHE A 28 -14.96 14.05 -7.37
N VAL A 29 -15.67 14.76 -8.24
CA VAL A 29 -16.81 14.18 -8.93
C VAL A 29 -16.38 13.87 -10.35
N SER A 30 -16.57 12.63 -10.77
CA SER A 30 -16.18 12.21 -12.12
C SER A 30 -17.11 12.80 -13.16
N ASP A 31 -16.73 12.66 -14.43
CA ASP A 31 -17.56 13.13 -15.52
C ASP A 31 -18.92 12.46 -15.51
N GLU A 32 -19.02 11.29 -14.94
CA GLU A 32 -20.27 10.57 -14.89
C GLU A 32 -21.11 10.92 -13.67
N GLY A 33 -20.66 11.89 -12.90
CA GLY A 33 -21.41 12.34 -11.75
C GLY A 33 -21.19 11.57 -10.47
N GLU A 34 -20.21 10.65 -10.46
CA GLU A 34 -19.92 9.87 -9.26
C GLU A 34 -18.84 10.51 -8.45
N ARG A 35 -19.00 10.47 -7.15
CA ARG A 35 -17.98 11.00 -6.25
C ARG A 35 -16.88 9.95 -6.08
N VAL A 36 -15.66 10.38 -6.31
CA VAL A 36 -14.49 9.50 -6.21
C VAL A 36 -13.64 9.99 -5.05
N THR A 37 -13.41 9.12 -4.08
CA THR A 37 -12.60 9.47 -2.90
C THR A 37 -11.55 8.40 -2.69
N GLY A 38 -10.53 8.75 -1.92
CA GLY A 38 -9.47 7.81 -1.59
C GLY A 38 -8.13 8.48 -1.64
N GLY A 39 -7.10 7.71 -1.85
CA GLY A 39 -5.76 8.24 -1.92
C GLY A 39 -4.81 7.30 -2.59
N ASN A 40 -3.66 7.83 -2.95
CA ASN A 40 -2.55 7.03 -3.46
C ASN A 40 -1.41 7.11 -2.47
N LEU A 41 -0.98 5.95 -2.00
CA LEU A 41 0.23 5.86 -1.20
C LEU A 41 1.41 5.79 -2.15
N PHE A 42 2.40 6.63 -1.93
CA PHE A 42 3.63 6.58 -2.72
C PHE A 42 4.69 5.96 -1.82
N MET A 43 5.31 4.89 -2.29
CA MET A 43 6.17 4.10 -1.44
C MET A 43 7.34 3.51 -2.18
N ILE A 44 8.33 3.07 -1.43
CA ILE A 44 9.51 2.42 -1.94
C ILE A 44 9.64 1.08 -1.23
N PRO A 45 9.82 -0.02 -1.96
CA PRO A 45 10.05 -1.30 -1.29
C PRO A 45 11.41 -1.28 -0.61
N VAL A 46 11.49 -1.89 0.55
CA VAL A 46 12.76 -1.93 1.29
C VAL A 46 13.72 -2.89 0.65
N LYS A 47 13.23 -4.01 0.18
CA LYS A 47 14.12 -5.07 -0.26
C LYS A 47 14.33 -5.25 -1.74
N SER A 48 13.34 -5.12 -2.53
CA SER A 48 13.48 -5.53 -3.92
C SER A 48 13.28 -4.39 -4.88
N GLN A 49 14.17 -4.33 -5.84
CA GLN A 49 14.08 -3.41 -6.95
C GLN A 49 14.23 -4.24 -8.20
N SER A 50 13.61 -3.83 -9.27
CA SER A 50 13.76 -4.50 -10.54
C SER A 50 15.16 -4.24 -11.08
N ASP A 51 15.74 -5.23 -11.75
CA ASP A 51 17.03 -5.04 -12.37
C ASP A 51 17.00 -3.96 -13.44
N LYS A 52 15.83 -3.64 -13.91
CA LYS A 52 15.69 -2.62 -14.93
C LYS A 52 15.60 -1.21 -14.38
N ASP A 53 15.47 -1.09 -13.08
CA ASP A 53 15.39 0.21 -12.46
C ASP A 53 16.78 0.79 -12.27
N ILE A 54 16.87 2.10 -12.44
CA ILE A 54 18.09 2.82 -12.14
C ILE A 54 17.76 3.72 -10.96
N GLY A 55 18.41 3.48 -9.84
CA GLY A 55 18.13 4.21 -8.61
C GLY A 55 16.90 3.64 -7.92
N VAL A 56 16.32 4.43 -7.06
CA VAL A 56 15.18 4.01 -6.28
C VAL A 56 13.91 4.52 -6.94
N VAL A 57 13.10 3.63 -7.41
CA VAL A 57 11.89 3.99 -8.15
C VAL A 57 10.68 3.73 -7.27
N PRO A 58 9.97 4.78 -6.87
CA PRO A 58 8.78 4.60 -6.05
C PRO A 58 7.59 4.15 -6.90
N TYR A 59 6.63 3.57 -6.25
CA TYR A 59 5.39 3.21 -6.93
C TYR A 59 4.22 3.62 -6.04
N LYS A 60 3.03 3.63 -6.62
CA LYS A 60 1.86 4.07 -5.89
C LYS A 60 0.86 2.94 -5.76
N PHE A 61 0.06 3.01 -4.71
CA PHE A 61 -0.93 2.00 -4.42
C PHE A 61 -2.18 2.72 -3.95
N PHE A 62 -3.30 2.43 -4.60
CA PHE A 62 -4.56 3.07 -4.24
C PHE A 62 -5.07 2.51 -2.91
N ILE A 63 -5.55 3.38 -2.05
CA ILE A 63 -6.23 2.97 -0.82
C ILE A 63 -7.56 3.67 -0.73
N PRO A 64 -8.58 3.00 -0.16
CA PRO A 64 -9.90 3.61 -0.05
C PRO A 64 -9.93 4.68 1.03
N GLN A 65 -10.97 5.48 1.01
CA GLN A 65 -11.10 6.62 1.90
C GLN A 65 -11.01 6.23 3.37
N GLU A 66 -11.53 5.08 3.73
CA GLU A 66 -11.47 4.64 5.10
C GLU A 66 -10.04 4.46 5.58
N GLU A 67 -9.18 3.98 4.70
CA GLU A 67 -7.79 3.79 5.05
C GLU A 67 -7.04 5.11 5.03
N VAL A 68 -7.46 6.04 4.16
CA VAL A 68 -6.89 7.37 4.16
C VAL A 68 -7.08 8.01 5.53
N LYS A 69 -8.27 7.86 6.10
CA LYS A 69 -8.55 8.44 7.41
C LYS A 69 -7.66 7.84 8.48
N LYS A 70 -7.36 6.58 8.39
CA LYS A 70 -6.50 5.94 9.38
C LYS A 70 -5.06 6.43 9.27
N MET A 71 -4.66 6.89 8.09
CA MET A 71 -3.31 7.37 7.90
C MET A 71 -3.13 8.82 8.35
N GLN A 72 -4.21 9.53 8.54
CA GLN A 72 -4.12 10.92 8.98
C GLN A 72 -3.54 10.95 10.39
N GLY A 73 -2.70 11.90 10.66
CA GLY A 73 -2.02 12.00 11.93
C GLY A 73 -0.66 11.33 11.95
N ASN A 74 -0.38 10.47 10.98
CA ASN A 74 0.95 9.90 10.87
C ASN A 74 1.87 10.89 10.17
N LYS A 75 3.14 10.79 10.46
CA LYS A 75 4.13 11.65 9.81
C LYS A 75 4.88 10.84 8.78
N PHE A 76 5.18 11.46 7.66
CA PHE A 76 5.87 10.79 6.57
C PHE A 76 7.14 11.57 6.22
N PRO A 77 8.15 10.88 5.73
CA PRO A 77 8.17 9.46 5.38
C PRO A 77 8.14 8.55 6.59
N ALA A 78 7.71 7.34 6.37
CA ALA A 78 7.57 6.37 7.46
C ALA A 78 7.83 4.97 6.94
N THR A 79 8.39 4.11 7.79
CA THR A 79 8.45 2.69 7.46
C THR A 79 7.12 2.07 7.82
N ALA A 80 6.74 1.04 7.11
CA ALA A 80 5.46 0.39 7.36
C ALA A 80 5.45 -1.01 6.77
N LYS A 81 4.47 -1.79 7.17
CA LYS A 81 4.21 -3.08 6.55
C LYS A 81 2.94 -2.94 5.74
N LEU A 82 3.06 -3.16 4.45
CA LEU A 82 1.93 -3.08 3.53
C LEU A 82 1.40 -4.49 3.31
N PHE A 83 0.15 -4.72 3.68
CA PHE A 83 -0.49 -6.01 3.51
C PHE A 83 -1.40 -5.97 2.30
N PHE A 84 -1.31 -7.00 1.49
CA PHE A 84 -2.11 -7.08 0.28
C PHE A 84 -2.48 -8.52 0.01
N LYS A 85 -3.46 -8.71 -0.85
CA LYS A 85 -3.93 -10.03 -1.19
C LYS A 85 -4.23 -10.09 -2.68
N PRO A 86 -4.08 -11.25 -3.30
CA PRO A 86 -4.39 -11.37 -4.71
C PRO A 86 -5.89 -11.38 -4.92
N ASN A 87 -6.32 -10.74 -5.98
CA ASN A 87 -7.69 -10.81 -6.42
C ASN A 87 -7.71 -11.78 -7.59
N LEU A 88 -8.30 -12.93 -7.37
CA LEU A 88 -8.24 -13.98 -8.38
C LEU A 88 -9.04 -13.65 -9.63
N ALA A 89 -10.05 -12.82 -9.48
CA ALA A 89 -10.85 -12.43 -10.64
C ALA A 89 -10.09 -11.49 -11.57
N THR A 90 -9.38 -10.53 -11.03
CA THR A 90 -8.65 -9.56 -11.83
C THR A 90 -7.19 -9.92 -11.99
N LYS A 91 -6.71 -10.90 -11.22
CA LYS A 91 -5.31 -11.30 -11.22
C LYS A 91 -4.39 -10.18 -10.82
N LYS A 92 -4.86 -9.27 -9.99
CA LYS A 92 -4.07 -8.17 -9.48
C LYS A 92 -4.04 -8.21 -7.98
N LEU A 93 -3.08 -7.51 -7.40
CA LEU A 93 -2.99 -7.41 -5.96
C LEU A 93 -3.86 -6.26 -5.50
N THR A 94 -4.58 -6.48 -4.42
CA THR A 94 -5.42 -5.43 -3.83
C THR A 94 -4.95 -5.14 -2.42
N PHE A 95 -5.14 -3.90 -2.03
CA PHE A 95 -4.77 -3.44 -0.71
C PHE A 95 -5.60 -4.16 0.35
N SER A 96 -4.95 -4.61 1.40
CA SER A 96 -5.64 -5.15 2.55
C SER A 96 -5.60 -4.13 3.69
N HIS A 97 -4.43 -3.87 4.20
CA HIS A 97 -4.25 -2.87 5.25
C HIS A 97 -2.78 -2.53 5.37
N ILE A 98 -2.49 -1.51 6.18
CA ILE A 98 -1.12 -1.11 6.43
C ILE A 98 -0.94 -1.09 7.94
N ASP A 99 0.22 -1.49 8.41
CA ASP A 99 0.45 -1.64 9.83
C ASP A 99 1.89 -1.24 10.16
N ASP A 100 2.17 -1.14 11.45
CA ASP A 100 3.53 -0.83 11.94
C ASP A 100 4.11 0.41 11.29
N VAL A 101 3.33 1.49 11.29
CA VAL A 101 3.77 2.75 10.69
C VAL A 101 4.63 3.50 11.68
N HIS A 102 5.89 3.75 11.31
CA HIS A 102 6.85 4.44 12.17
C HIS A 102 7.50 5.55 11.39
N ALA A 103 7.31 6.76 11.82
CA ALA A 103 7.90 7.92 11.13
C ALA A 103 9.41 7.83 11.14
N ILE A 104 10.02 8.25 10.04
CA ILE A 104 11.46 8.31 9.91
C ILE A 104 11.91 9.73 10.20
N ASN A 105 12.91 9.86 11.05
CA ASN A 105 13.49 11.17 11.27
C ASN A 105 14.46 11.42 10.12
N LEU A 106 14.16 12.42 9.31
CA LEU A 106 14.99 12.70 8.16
C LEU A 106 16.43 13.03 8.52
N GLU A 107 16.64 13.57 9.68
CA GLU A 107 17.99 13.87 10.11
C GLU A 107 18.83 12.61 10.28
N ASP A 108 18.20 11.51 10.63
CA ASP A 108 18.91 10.26 10.80
C ASP A 108 19.42 9.72 9.48
N LEU A 109 18.81 10.14 8.39
CA LEU A 109 19.21 9.65 7.07
C LEU A 109 20.49 10.29 6.56
N TYR A 110 20.91 11.37 7.16
CA TYR A 110 22.08 12.09 6.70
C TYR A 110 23.32 11.88 7.57
N GLU A 111 23.26 10.95 8.47
CA GLU A 111 24.41 10.68 9.33
C GLU A 111 25.27 9.50 8.88
#